data_ca472a22ce93a28856c549b743cc4e45
#
_entry.id   ca472a22ce93a28856c549b743cc4e45
#
_cell.length_a   1.000
_cell.length_b   1.000
_cell.length_c   1.000
_cell.angle_alpha   90.00
_cell.angle_beta   90.00
_cell.angle_gamma   90.00
#
_symmetry.space_group_name_H-M   'P 1'
#
loop_
_entity.id
_entity.type
_entity.pdbx_description
1 polymer ?
#
loop_
_entity_poly.entity_id
_entity_poly.type
_entity_poly.pdbx_seq_one_letter_code
_entity_poly.pdbx_strand_id
1 'polypeptide(L)'
;VSSQLITKSQDRDASEVVKRIPGISIIDDKFVIARGLSQRYNNVWINNSAVPSSEADSRAFSFDIVPSAQIENIMIMKSPSPEIPADFTGGFIKISTKDTPEKNQYMLSYGVSVNDRTHFRNFKYNKGSATDWLGFDNGMRMVKGGIKGVFDNEDAASVEEMTKQGFNNDWKVRHKKPFPDQRFSFMFGQVFKGGEDRKLALTGALNYSNTGKSYIGMENSRFGVYNKVKDEPIYQYKYTDNQYTRNARLGAMLNLAFTGSKSRFYFRNIFNQLGSNRYT
;
A
#
# COMPACT_ATOMS: atom_id res chain seq x y z
N VAL A 1 4.66 10.75 16.89
CA VAL A 1 5.72 11.32 16.03
C VAL A 1 5.15 12.55 15.35
N SER A 2 5.79 13.70 15.53
CA SER A 2 5.32 14.98 14.98
C SER A 2 5.84 15.23 13.55
N SER A 3 5.17 16.13 12.81
CA SER A 3 5.56 16.51 11.45
C SER A 3 7.00 17.04 11.35
N GLN A 4 7.49 17.73 12.38
CA GLN A 4 8.87 18.23 12.41
C GLN A 4 9.91 17.10 12.42
N LEU A 5 9.67 16.03 13.19
CA LEU A 5 10.54 14.84 13.17
C LEU A 5 10.45 14.10 11.84
N ILE A 6 9.25 13.97 11.28
CA ILE A 6 9.03 13.31 9.99
C ILE A 6 9.78 14.04 8.87
N THR A 7 9.71 15.38 8.85
CA THR A 7 10.39 16.17 7.82
C THR A 7 11.92 16.06 7.92
N LYS A 8 12.47 15.98 9.14
CA LYS A 8 13.93 15.84 9.36
C LYS A 8 14.44 14.44 9.04
N SER A 9 13.61 13.41 9.15
CA SER A 9 14.02 12.02 9.02
C SER A 9 14.08 11.50 7.59
N GLN A 10 13.59 12.26 6.60
CA GLN A 10 13.51 11.86 5.19
C GLN A 10 12.72 10.55 4.97
N ASP A 11 11.84 10.19 5.90
CA ASP A 11 10.95 9.04 5.77
C ASP A 11 9.99 9.23 4.60
N ARG A 12 9.73 8.17 3.84
CA ARG A 12 8.95 8.22 2.60
C ARG A 12 7.44 8.11 2.84
N ASP A 13 7.08 7.26 3.80
CA ASP A 13 5.71 6.91 4.11
C ASP A 13 5.52 6.62 5.61
N ALA A 14 4.28 6.39 6.00
CA ALA A 14 3.94 6.12 7.39
C ALA A 14 4.63 4.87 7.95
N SER A 15 4.93 3.86 7.12
CA SER A 15 5.59 2.64 7.58
C SER A 15 7.01 2.93 8.07
N GLU A 16 7.76 3.78 7.36
CA GLU A 16 9.11 4.18 7.78
C GLU A 16 9.08 5.05 9.04
N VAL A 17 8.10 5.95 9.13
CA VAL A 17 7.92 6.81 10.32
C VAL A 17 7.66 5.98 11.58
N VAL A 18 6.77 4.98 11.51
CA VAL A 18 6.41 4.18 12.69
C VAL A 18 7.51 3.20 13.12
N LYS A 19 8.43 2.82 12.24
CA LYS A 19 9.62 2.01 12.60
C LYS A 19 10.46 2.64 13.72
N ARG A 20 10.39 3.94 13.87
CA ARG A 20 11.16 4.70 14.89
C ARG A 20 10.53 4.65 16.28
N ILE A 21 9.31 4.10 16.39
CA ILE A 21 8.59 4.04 17.66
C ILE A 21 8.98 2.76 18.40
N PRO A 22 9.46 2.84 19.66
CA PRO A 22 9.83 1.67 20.43
C PRO A 22 8.69 0.66 20.55
N GLY A 23 9.00 -0.65 20.38
CA GLY A 23 8.04 -1.74 20.45
C GLY A 23 7.13 -1.86 19.21
N ILE A 24 7.54 -1.23 18.12
CA ILE A 24 6.92 -1.37 16.79
C ILE A 24 7.95 -2.00 15.85
N SER A 25 7.52 -2.97 15.08
CA SER A 25 8.24 -3.51 13.94
C SER A 25 7.38 -3.50 12.70
N ILE A 26 7.99 -3.59 11.53
CA ILE A 26 7.29 -3.58 10.24
C ILE A 26 7.62 -4.87 9.51
N ILE A 27 6.57 -5.52 9.00
CA ILE A 27 6.68 -6.67 8.10
C ILE A 27 6.33 -6.24 6.68
N ASP A 28 7.06 -6.79 5.71
CA ASP A 28 6.87 -6.52 4.26
C ASP A 28 6.97 -5.04 3.89
N ASP A 29 7.67 -4.23 4.69
CA ASP A 29 7.79 -2.78 4.55
C ASP A 29 6.45 -2.02 4.61
N LYS A 30 5.37 -2.65 5.06
CA LYS A 30 4.03 -2.06 5.02
C LYS A 30 3.15 -2.32 6.26
N PHE A 31 3.31 -3.45 6.94
CA PHE A 31 2.43 -3.81 8.06
C PHE A 31 3.06 -3.58 9.41
N VAL A 32 2.34 -2.92 10.28
CA VAL A 32 2.76 -2.68 11.66
C VAL A 32 2.52 -3.90 12.53
N ILE A 33 3.55 -4.30 13.24
CA ILE A 33 3.51 -5.26 14.34
C ILE A 33 3.73 -4.49 15.65
N ALA A 34 2.72 -4.44 16.49
CA ALA A 34 2.80 -3.78 17.79
C ALA A 34 2.95 -4.84 18.89
N ARG A 35 3.97 -4.69 19.75
CA ARG A 35 4.26 -5.62 20.87
C ARG A 35 4.43 -7.09 20.45
N GLY A 36 4.93 -7.35 19.23
CA GLY A 36 5.06 -8.70 18.70
C GLY A 36 3.75 -9.36 18.25
N LEU A 37 2.61 -8.67 18.33
CA LEU A 37 1.32 -9.18 17.89
C LEU A 37 1.11 -8.90 16.41
N SER A 38 0.52 -9.86 15.69
CA SER A 38 0.23 -9.77 14.25
C SER A 38 -0.57 -8.50 13.91
N GLN A 39 -0.37 -8.00 12.70
CA GLN A 39 -1.01 -6.79 12.16
C GLN A 39 -2.54 -6.76 12.30
N ARG A 40 -3.21 -7.91 12.28
CA ARG A 40 -4.66 -8.04 12.42
C ARG A 40 -5.22 -7.57 13.77
N TYR A 41 -4.35 -7.49 14.78
CA TYR A 41 -4.70 -7.05 16.13
C TYR A 41 -4.55 -5.55 16.36
N ASN A 42 -4.16 -4.81 15.33
CA ASN A 42 -4.11 -3.36 15.37
C ASN A 42 -5.39 -2.76 14.83
N ASN A 43 -5.77 -1.61 15.40
CA ASN A 43 -6.81 -0.74 14.87
C ASN A 43 -6.17 0.54 14.34
N VAL A 44 -6.57 0.99 13.16
CA VAL A 44 -5.99 2.18 12.51
C VAL A 44 -7.09 3.17 12.18
N TRP A 45 -6.87 4.40 12.59
CA TRP A 45 -7.72 5.52 12.25
C TRP A 45 -6.94 6.60 11.52
N ILE A 46 -7.54 7.15 10.48
CA ILE A 46 -7.03 8.33 9.79
C ILE A 46 -8.04 9.46 9.98
N ASN A 47 -7.59 10.60 10.50
CA ASN A 47 -8.42 11.78 10.75
C ASN A 47 -9.69 11.48 11.58
N ASN A 48 -9.56 10.66 12.62
CA ASN A 48 -10.64 10.21 13.52
C ASN A 48 -11.69 9.28 12.85
N SER A 49 -11.40 8.72 11.70
CA SER A 49 -12.25 7.72 11.05
C SER A 49 -11.51 6.39 10.95
N ALA A 50 -12.21 5.30 11.28
CA ALA A 50 -11.68 3.97 11.09
C ALA A 50 -11.41 3.72 9.60
N VAL A 51 -10.27 3.15 9.29
CA VAL A 51 -9.93 2.79 7.91
C VAL A 51 -10.15 1.30 7.68
N PRO A 52 -10.70 0.92 6.51
CA PRO A 52 -10.87 -0.48 6.16
C PRO A 52 -9.50 -1.15 5.97
N SER A 53 -9.50 -2.48 5.95
CA SER A 53 -8.34 -3.25 5.53
C SER A 53 -7.94 -2.86 4.10
N SER A 54 -6.65 -2.71 3.87
CA SER A 54 -6.09 -2.51 2.53
C SER A 54 -5.77 -3.84 1.81
N GLU A 55 -5.92 -4.95 2.51
CA GLU A 55 -5.65 -6.29 1.99
C GLU A 55 -6.94 -7.10 1.91
N ALA A 56 -7.11 -7.86 0.82
CA ALA A 56 -8.33 -8.64 0.59
C ALA A 56 -8.49 -9.82 1.58
N ASP A 57 -7.38 -10.46 1.94
CA ASP A 57 -7.38 -11.72 2.69
C ASP A 57 -7.03 -11.58 4.17
N SER A 58 -6.77 -10.37 4.65
CA SER A 58 -6.42 -10.14 6.05
C SER A 58 -6.90 -8.79 6.56
N ARG A 59 -7.27 -8.74 7.86
CA ARG A 59 -7.51 -7.46 8.54
C ARG A 59 -6.17 -6.76 8.78
N ALA A 60 -5.70 -6.01 7.81
CA ALA A 60 -4.44 -5.30 7.88
C ALA A 60 -4.49 -3.97 7.12
N PHE A 61 -3.90 -2.94 7.70
CA PHE A 61 -3.72 -1.66 7.05
C PHE A 61 -2.28 -1.52 6.56
N SER A 62 -2.13 -1.14 5.30
CA SER A 62 -0.84 -0.96 4.64
C SER A 62 -0.35 0.47 4.86
N PHE A 63 0.63 0.66 5.75
CA PHE A 63 1.10 1.99 6.14
C PHE A 63 1.90 2.71 5.05
N ASP A 64 2.39 1.99 4.09
CA ASP A 64 3.10 2.52 2.93
C ASP A 64 2.22 3.30 1.94
N ILE A 65 0.88 3.21 2.09
CA ILE A 65 -0.07 3.97 1.26
C ILE A 65 -0.20 5.43 1.71
N VAL A 66 0.25 5.77 2.93
CA VAL A 66 0.17 7.13 3.48
C VAL A 66 1.54 7.79 3.38
N PRO A 67 1.75 8.71 2.42
CA PRO A 67 3.01 9.42 2.27
C PRO A 67 3.34 10.28 3.49
N SER A 68 4.59 10.27 3.90
CA SER A 68 5.06 11.03 5.07
C SER A 68 4.79 12.54 4.95
N ALA A 69 4.86 13.08 3.74
CA ALA A 69 4.59 14.49 3.48
C ALA A 69 3.17 14.93 3.86
N GLN A 70 2.20 14.01 3.83
CA GLN A 70 0.80 14.27 4.20
C GLN A 70 0.55 14.17 5.70
N ILE A 71 1.47 13.60 6.46
CA ILE A 71 1.29 13.30 7.88
C ILE A 71 1.64 14.53 8.72
N GLU A 72 0.72 14.92 9.59
CA GLU A 72 0.96 15.88 10.63
C GLU A 72 1.47 15.18 11.89
N ASN A 73 0.80 14.09 12.27
CA ASN A 73 1.10 13.36 13.51
C ASN A 73 0.73 11.88 13.37
N ILE A 74 1.54 11.01 13.96
CA ILE A 74 1.19 9.62 14.22
C ILE A 74 1.26 9.37 15.72
N MET A 75 0.13 8.93 16.28
CA MET A 75 0.01 8.52 17.67
C MET A 75 -0.27 7.02 17.74
N ILE A 76 0.46 6.31 18.60
CA ILE A 76 0.23 4.88 18.86
C ILE A 76 -0.08 4.71 20.34
N MET A 77 -1.30 4.26 20.60
CA MET A 77 -1.75 3.91 21.94
C MET A 77 -1.64 2.40 22.11
N LYS A 78 -0.91 1.97 23.13
CA LYS A 78 -0.64 0.56 23.41
C LYS A 78 -1.51 0.01 24.55
N SER A 79 -2.18 0.90 25.27
CA SER A 79 -3.11 0.55 26.35
C SER A 79 -4.51 1.06 26.00
N PRO A 80 -5.55 0.32 26.35
CA PRO A 80 -6.92 0.76 26.15
C PRO A 80 -7.21 2.03 26.97
N SER A 81 -8.06 2.90 26.43
CA SER A 81 -8.57 4.11 27.06
C SER A 81 -10.05 4.21 26.73
N PRO A 82 -10.88 4.81 27.59
CA PRO A 82 -12.31 4.97 27.34
C PRO A 82 -12.66 5.73 26.04
N GLU A 83 -11.71 6.50 25.52
CA GLU A 83 -11.88 7.34 24.32
C GLU A 83 -11.69 6.60 23.00
N ILE A 84 -11.20 5.35 23.03
CA ILE A 84 -10.85 4.57 21.86
C ILE A 84 -11.59 3.24 21.84
N PRO A 85 -11.89 2.69 20.64
CA PRO A 85 -12.51 1.38 20.53
C PRO A 85 -11.71 0.30 21.23
N ALA A 86 -12.39 -0.67 21.84
CA ALA A 86 -11.78 -1.77 22.57
C ALA A 86 -11.35 -2.95 21.65
N ASP A 87 -11.48 -2.83 20.33
CA ASP A 87 -11.27 -3.91 19.35
C ASP A 87 -9.82 -4.07 18.90
N PHE A 88 -8.86 -3.73 19.76
CA PHE A 88 -7.45 -3.95 19.51
C PHE A 88 -6.75 -4.58 20.72
N THR A 89 -5.70 -5.37 20.45
CA THR A 89 -4.79 -5.93 21.46
C THR A 89 -3.33 -5.57 21.19
N GLY A 90 -2.98 -5.30 19.94
CA GLY A 90 -1.65 -4.86 19.54
C GLY A 90 -1.44 -3.38 19.82
N GLY A 91 -2.04 -2.54 19.03
CA GLY A 91 -1.98 -1.10 19.14
C GLY A 91 -3.12 -0.39 18.44
N PHE A 92 -3.55 0.73 18.99
CA PHE A 92 -4.43 1.68 18.32
C PHE A 92 -3.58 2.79 17.69
N ILE A 93 -3.64 2.91 16.38
CA ILE A 93 -2.79 3.80 15.60
C ILE A 93 -3.64 4.89 14.98
N LYS A 94 -3.36 6.12 15.38
CA LYS A 94 -4.06 7.30 14.88
C LYS A 94 -3.11 8.13 14.02
N ILE A 95 -3.48 8.30 12.76
CA ILE A 95 -2.78 9.14 11.79
C ILE A 95 -3.59 10.40 11.59
N SER A 96 -2.99 11.55 11.81
CA SER A 96 -3.56 12.86 11.48
C SER A 96 -2.86 13.41 10.26
N THR A 97 -3.64 13.83 9.27
CA THR A 97 -3.08 14.47 8.06
C THR A 97 -3.03 15.98 8.23
N LYS A 98 -2.15 16.64 7.47
CA LYS A 98 -2.03 18.10 7.47
C LYS A 98 -3.29 18.73 6.88
N ASP A 99 -4.01 19.50 7.68
CA ASP A 99 -5.25 20.16 7.26
C ASP A 99 -5.06 21.64 6.97
N THR A 100 -4.34 22.35 7.85
CA THR A 100 -4.21 23.80 7.79
C THR A 100 -2.73 24.15 7.75
N PRO A 101 -2.19 24.56 6.59
CA PRO A 101 -0.83 25.05 6.52
C PRO A 101 -0.72 26.42 7.22
N GLU A 102 0.42 26.69 7.84
CA GLU A 102 0.68 28.00 8.46
C GLU A 102 0.84 29.10 7.41
N LYS A 103 1.38 28.74 6.26
CA LYS A 103 1.63 29.64 5.12
C LYS A 103 1.42 28.89 3.80
N ASN A 104 1.24 29.64 2.72
CA ASN A 104 1.20 29.07 1.38
C ASN A 104 2.52 28.37 1.08
N GLN A 105 2.43 27.11 0.67
CA GLN A 105 3.61 26.28 0.40
C GLN A 105 3.34 25.33 -0.76
N TYR A 106 4.41 25.06 -1.50
CA TYR A 106 4.44 24.04 -2.53
C TYR A 106 5.67 23.18 -2.31
N MET A 107 5.52 21.89 -2.44
CA MET A 107 6.61 20.94 -2.35
C MET A 107 6.53 19.97 -3.52
N LEU A 108 7.62 19.87 -4.26
CA LEU A 108 7.81 18.93 -5.33
C LEU A 108 9.00 18.05 -4.98
N SER A 109 8.81 16.74 -5.03
CA SER A 109 9.88 15.77 -4.79
C SER A 109 9.88 14.70 -5.88
N TYR A 110 11.05 14.42 -6.40
CA TYR A 110 11.28 13.32 -7.32
C TYR A 110 12.45 12.50 -6.83
N GLY A 111 12.25 11.19 -6.71
CA GLY A 111 13.25 10.26 -6.23
C GLY A 111 13.44 9.09 -7.19
N VAL A 112 14.69 8.69 -7.34
CA VAL A 112 15.08 7.51 -8.11
C VAL A 112 15.86 6.57 -7.19
N SER A 113 15.58 5.27 -7.24
CA SER A 113 16.38 4.29 -6.53
C SER A 113 16.75 3.11 -7.42
N VAL A 114 17.96 2.61 -7.23
CA VAL A 114 18.54 1.51 -8.00
C VAL A 114 18.81 0.32 -7.09
N ASN A 115 18.42 -0.85 -7.54
CA ASN A 115 18.77 -2.12 -6.94
C ASN A 115 19.52 -2.94 -8.01
N ASP A 116 20.76 -3.29 -7.75
CA ASP A 116 21.66 -3.98 -8.68
C ASP A 116 21.20 -5.40 -9.06
N ARG A 117 20.37 -6.03 -8.23
CA ARG A 117 19.80 -7.35 -8.50
C ARG A 117 18.55 -7.32 -9.37
N THR A 118 17.91 -6.16 -9.50
CA THR A 118 16.65 -6.02 -10.24
C THR A 118 16.79 -5.16 -11.48
N HIS A 119 17.35 -3.95 -11.31
CA HIS A 119 17.39 -2.96 -12.38
C HIS A 119 18.49 -3.30 -13.40
N PHE A 120 18.17 -3.07 -14.69
CA PHE A 120 19.03 -3.38 -15.82
C PHE A 120 19.36 -4.87 -15.98
N ARG A 121 18.73 -5.75 -15.19
CA ARG A 121 18.84 -7.21 -15.28
C ARG A 121 17.66 -7.81 -16.04
N ASN A 122 17.75 -9.09 -16.34
CA ASN A 122 16.66 -9.81 -16.98
C ASN A 122 15.49 -9.99 -16.03
N PHE A 123 14.37 -9.35 -16.35
CA PHE A 123 13.15 -9.36 -15.55
C PHE A 123 12.04 -10.02 -16.35
N LYS A 124 11.48 -11.09 -15.83
CA LYS A 124 10.36 -11.82 -16.44
C LYS A 124 9.02 -11.21 -16.04
N TYR A 125 8.09 -11.17 -16.96
CA TYR A 125 6.76 -10.66 -16.72
C TYR A 125 5.75 -11.19 -17.73
N ASN A 126 4.46 -11.17 -17.37
CA ASN A 126 3.36 -11.42 -18.29
C ASN A 126 2.84 -10.09 -18.86
N LYS A 127 2.24 -10.16 -20.06
CA LYS A 127 1.59 -8.99 -20.65
C LYS A 127 0.54 -8.45 -19.69
N GLY A 128 0.65 -7.19 -19.37
CA GLY A 128 -0.28 -6.44 -18.56
C GLY A 128 -1.14 -5.48 -19.38
N SER A 129 -2.04 -4.79 -18.68
CA SER A 129 -2.83 -3.69 -19.20
C SER A 129 -1.95 -2.48 -19.54
N ALA A 130 -2.39 -1.66 -20.48
CA ALA A 130 -1.71 -0.40 -20.83
C ALA A 130 -1.70 0.61 -19.67
N THR A 131 -2.58 0.45 -18.70
CA THR A 131 -2.74 1.32 -17.52
C THR A 131 -2.14 0.75 -16.24
N ASP A 132 -1.50 -0.41 -16.28
CA ASP A 132 -0.86 -1.05 -15.11
C ASP A 132 0.19 -0.15 -14.43
N TRP A 133 0.82 0.73 -15.19
CA TRP A 133 1.80 1.66 -14.63
C TRP A 133 1.19 2.69 -13.67
N LEU A 134 -0.12 2.94 -13.76
CA LEU A 134 -0.90 3.75 -12.80
C LEU A 134 -1.58 2.88 -11.73
N GLY A 135 -1.50 1.56 -11.84
CA GLY A 135 -2.18 0.64 -10.92
C GLY A 135 -3.62 0.31 -11.30
N PHE A 136 -4.08 0.71 -12.50
CA PHE A 136 -5.42 0.41 -12.99
C PHE A 136 -5.40 -0.66 -14.07
N ASP A 137 -6.44 -1.48 -14.12
CA ASP A 137 -6.70 -2.37 -15.23
C ASP A 137 -7.67 -1.72 -16.22
N ASN A 138 -7.42 -1.85 -17.53
CA ASN A 138 -8.29 -1.34 -18.57
C ASN A 138 -9.34 -2.37 -19.05
N GLY A 139 -9.64 -3.36 -18.23
CA GLY A 139 -10.54 -4.45 -18.57
C GLY A 139 -9.85 -5.66 -19.20
N MET A 140 -8.51 -5.64 -19.36
CA MET A 140 -7.77 -6.77 -19.94
C MET A 140 -7.87 -8.04 -19.10
N ARG A 141 -7.97 -7.91 -17.77
CA ARG A 141 -8.12 -9.03 -16.82
C ARG A 141 -9.55 -9.31 -16.46
N MET A 142 -10.49 -8.51 -17.00
CA MET A 142 -11.90 -8.72 -16.78
C MET A 142 -12.33 -10.02 -17.47
N VAL A 143 -13.10 -10.82 -16.77
CA VAL A 143 -13.75 -11.96 -17.36
C VAL A 143 -14.87 -11.46 -18.28
N LYS A 144 -14.77 -11.75 -19.56
CA LYS A 144 -15.73 -11.31 -20.57
C LYS A 144 -17.02 -12.09 -20.41
N GLY A 145 -18.12 -11.38 -20.40
CA GLY A 145 -19.53 -11.74 -20.45
C GLY A 145 -20.00 -13.16 -20.09
N GLY A 146 -21.14 -13.24 -19.41
CA GLY A 146 -21.93 -14.47 -19.36
C GLY A 146 -21.54 -15.55 -18.36
N ILE A 147 -20.48 -15.37 -17.53
CA ILE A 147 -20.03 -16.40 -16.59
C ILE A 147 -21.13 -16.86 -15.62
N LYS A 148 -22.02 -15.99 -15.19
CA LYS A 148 -23.11 -16.37 -14.30
C LYS A 148 -23.99 -17.48 -14.90
N GLY A 149 -24.23 -17.46 -16.20
CA GLY A 149 -25.04 -18.49 -16.88
C GLY A 149 -24.30 -19.81 -17.13
N VAL A 150 -22.96 -19.80 -17.07
CA VAL A 150 -22.16 -21.02 -17.36
C VAL A 150 -21.96 -21.88 -16.10
N PHE A 151 -21.88 -21.29 -14.92
CA PHE A 151 -21.83 -22.06 -13.68
C PHE A 151 -23.19 -22.68 -13.32
N ASP A 152 -24.28 -22.13 -13.86
CA ASP A 152 -25.63 -22.66 -13.68
C ASP A 152 -25.97 -23.78 -14.70
N ASN A 153 -25.24 -23.88 -15.81
CA ASN A 153 -25.38 -24.93 -16.84
C ASN A 153 -24.12 -25.78 -16.84
N GLU A 154 -24.25 -27.03 -16.39
CA GLU A 154 -23.19 -28.02 -16.36
C GLU A 154 -22.78 -28.55 -17.76
N ASP A 155 -23.08 -27.84 -18.83
CA ASP A 155 -22.73 -28.24 -20.19
C ASP A 155 -21.23 -27.98 -20.47
N ALA A 156 -20.50 -29.07 -20.70
CA ALA A 156 -19.06 -29.05 -20.95
C ALA A 156 -18.66 -28.17 -22.16
N ALA A 157 -19.52 -28.07 -23.17
CA ALA A 157 -19.27 -27.25 -24.37
C ALA A 157 -19.33 -25.75 -24.03
N SER A 158 -20.26 -25.32 -23.20
CA SER A 158 -20.38 -23.94 -22.73
C SER A 158 -19.21 -23.55 -21.85
N VAL A 159 -18.70 -24.48 -20.99
CA VAL A 159 -17.51 -24.28 -20.17
C VAL A 159 -16.25 -24.14 -21.03
N GLU A 160 -16.11 -24.96 -22.08
CA GLU A 160 -14.99 -24.90 -23.01
C GLU A 160 -14.96 -23.56 -23.79
N GLU A 161 -16.10 -23.12 -24.32
CA GLU A 161 -16.20 -21.86 -25.05
C GLU A 161 -15.91 -20.66 -24.14
N MET A 162 -16.39 -20.66 -22.91
CA MET A 162 -16.09 -19.64 -21.91
C MET A 162 -14.61 -19.61 -21.57
N THR A 163 -13.99 -20.77 -21.39
CA THR A 163 -12.56 -20.85 -21.08
C THR A 163 -11.72 -20.26 -22.22
N LYS A 164 -12.13 -20.47 -23.46
CA LYS A 164 -11.45 -19.94 -24.64
C LYS A 164 -11.67 -18.43 -24.84
N GLN A 165 -12.86 -17.92 -24.57
CA GLN A 165 -13.25 -16.54 -24.89
C GLN A 165 -13.32 -15.61 -23.66
N GLY A 166 -13.60 -16.16 -22.49
CA GLY A 166 -13.83 -15.39 -21.26
C GLY A 166 -12.55 -14.91 -20.55
N PHE A 167 -11.44 -15.60 -20.76
CA PHE A 167 -10.17 -15.29 -20.10
C PHE A 167 -9.13 -14.77 -21.10
N ASN A 168 -8.20 -13.98 -20.57
CA ASN A 168 -7.00 -13.64 -21.33
C ASN A 168 -6.02 -14.82 -21.32
N ASN A 169 -5.86 -15.47 -22.45
CA ASN A 169 -5.03 -16.67 -22.61
C ASN A 169 -3.56 -16.35 -23.02
N ASP A 170 -3.11 -15.11 -22.89
CA ASP A 170 -1.71 -14.73 -23.14
C ASP A 170 -0.83 -15.07 -21.93
N TRP A 171 -0.42 -16.33 -21.81
CA TRP A 171 0.49 -16.84 -20.79
C TRP A 171 1.97 -16.72 -21.17
N LYS A 172 2.26 -16.06 -22.29
CA LYS A 172 3.62 -15.94 -22.81
C LYS A 172 4.51 -15.15 -21.87
N VAL A 173 5.62 -15.76 -21.47
CA VAL A 173 6.66 -15.09 -20.69
C VAL A 173 7.37 -14.06 -21.55
N ARG A 174 7.49 -12.86 -21.04
CA ARG A 174 8.19 -11.75 -21.67
C ARG A 174 9.35 -11.30 -20.80
N HIS A 175 10.36 -10.72 -21.44
CA HIS A 175 11.57 -10.26 -20.79
C HIS A 175 11.77 -8.77 -21.01
N LYS A 176 12.24 -8.08 -19.99
CA LYS A 176 12.68 -6.67 -20.07
C LYS A 176 13.81 -6.39 -19.10
N LYS A 177 14.49 -5.29 -19.30
CA LYS A 177 15.42 -4.72 -18.31
C LYS A 177 14.70 -3.58 -17.60
N PRO A 178 14.29 -3.72 -16.32
CA PRO A 178 13.57 -2.68 -15.64
C PRO A 178 14.40 -1.40 -15.52
N PHE A 179 13.75 -0.28 -15.69
CA PHE A 179 14.30 1.03 -15.35
C PHE A 179 14.31 1.21 -13.83
N PRO A 180 15.17 2.09 -13.26
CA PRO A 180 15.17 2.40 -11.84
C PRO A 180 13.79 2.73 -11.28
N ASP A 181 13.58 2.42 -10.00
CA ASP A 181 12.38 2.80 -9.29
C ASP A 181 12.21 4.30 -9.30
N GLN A 182 10.98 4.74 -9.54
CA GLN A 182 10.63 6.15 -9.61
C GLN A 182 9.60 6.48 -8.55
N ARG A 183 9.77 7.64 -7.93
CA ARG A 183 8.83 8.21 -6.98
C ARG A 183 8.65 9.67 -7.28
N PHE A 184 7.41 10.09 -7.31
CA PHE A 184 7.01 11.47 -7.50
C PHE A 184 6.07 11.85 -6.37
N SER A 185 6.28 13.02 -5.76
CA SER A 185 5.39 13.59 -4.76
C SER A 185 5.24 15.08 -5.02
N PHE A 186 4.00 15.52 -5.12
CA PHE A 186 3.63 16.91 -5.18
C PHE A 186 2.68 17.22 -4.04
N MET A 187 2.94 18.28 -3.28
CA MET A 187 2.08 18.75 -2.22
C MET A 187 1.93 20.27 -2.34
N PHE A 188 0.73 20.75 -2.10
CA PHE A 188 0.46 22.16 -1.96
C PHE A 188 -0.40 22.43 -0.74
N GLY A 189 -0.21 23.61 -0.16
CA GLY A 189 -1.04 24.14 0.90
C GLY A 189 -1.27 25.62 0.66
N GLN A 190 -2.53 26.03 0.70
CA GLN A 190 -2.92 27.42 0.53
C GLN A 190 -3.84 27.87 1.67
N VAL A 191 -3.65 29.08 2.13
CA VAL A 191 -4.49 29.73 3.15
C VAL A 191 -5.02 31.04 2.61
N PHE A 192 -6.33 31.12 2.57
CA PHE A 192 -7.08 32.32 2.22
C PHE A 192 -7.64 32.93 3.49
N LYS A 193 -7.27 34.16 3.80
CA LYS A 193 -7.77 34.90 4.96
C LYS A 193 -8.96 35.79 4.54
N GLY A 194 -10.10 35.61 5.18
CA GLY A 194 -11.31 36.40 4.95
C GLY A 194 -11.67 37.25 6.15
N GLY A 195 -10.86 38.30 6.42
CA GLY A 195 -10.99 39.13 7.63
C GLY A 195 -10.20 38.57 8.83
N GLU A 196 -10.42 39.13 10.03
CA GLU A 196 -9.64 38.78 11.23
C GLU A 196 -9.89 37.35 11.71
N ASP A 197 -11.14 36.86 11.58
CA ASP A 197 -11.56 35.58 12.19
C ASP A 197 -11.90 34.46 11.22
N ARG A 198 -11.74 34.69 9.91
CA ARG A 198 -12.12 33.70 8.90
C ARG A 198 -10.90 33.23 8.12
N LYS A 199 -10.73 31.91 8.07
CA LYS A 199 -9.64 31.28 7.31
C LYS A 199 -10.21 30.11 6.51
N LEU A 200 -9.87 30.04 5.23
CA LEU A 200 -10.09 28.88 4.39
C LEU A 200 -8.71 28.30 4.03
N ALA A 201 -8.48 27.08 4.36
CA ALA A 201 -7.26 26.35 4.01
C ALA A 201 -7.57 25.24 3.02
N LEU A 202 -6.77 25.13 1.99
CA LEU A 202 -6.81 24.07 0.99
C LEU A 202 -5.45 23.36 1.00
N THR A 203 -5.46 22.06 1.25
CA THR A 203 -4.24 21.24 1.21
C THR A 203 -4.47 20.08 0.25
N GLY A 204 -3.56 19.89 -0.68
CA GLY A 204 -3.61 18.78 -1.62
C GLY A 204 -2.26 18.09 -1.75
N ALA A 205 -2.28 16.82 -2.07
CA ALA A 205 -1.10 16.05 -2.36
C ALA A 205 -1.37 15.00 -3.43
N LEU A 206 -0.38 14.78 -4.29
CA LEU A 206 -0.36 13.72 -5.30
C LEU A 206 0.95 12.97 -5.15
N ASN A 207 0.86 11.64 -5.05
CA ASN A 207 2.01 10.77 -4.90
C ASN A 207 1.91 9.65 -5.92
N TYR A 208 3.02 9.36 -6.56
CA TYR A 208 3.15 8.25 -7.48
C TYR A 208 4.44 7.49 -7.19
N SER A 209 4.38 6.17 -7.24
CA SER A 209 5.58 5.35 -7.22
C SER A 209 5.45 4.14 -8.13
N ASN A 210 6.55 3.77 -8.77
CA ASN A 210 6.66 2.58 -9.58
C ASN A 210 7.95 1.87 -9.19
N THR A 211 7.81 0.67 -8.62
CA THR A 211 8.93 -0.07 -8.04
C THR A 211 8.99 -1.48 -8.58
N GLY A 212 10.20 -2.00 -8.75
CA GLY A 212 10.47 -3.37 -9.18
C GLY A 212 11.32 -4.11 -8.16
N LYS A 213 10.98 -5.38 -7.90
CA LYS A 213 11.79 -6.28 -7.06
C LYS A 213 11.92 -7.64 -7.74
N SER A 214 13.11 -8.20 -7.72
CA SER A 214 13.36 -9.58 -8.13
C SER A 214 14.05 -10.36 -7.02
N TYR A 215 13.56 -11.55 -6.77
CA TYR A 215 14.17 -12.52 -5.89
C TYR A 215 14.52 -13.74 -6.72
N ILE A 216 15.81 -14.00 -6.85
CA ILE A 216 16.31 -15.10 -7.67
C ILE A 216 16.88 -16.18 -6.76
N GLY A 217 16.49 -17.42 -6.98
CA GLY A 217 16.94 -18.54 -6.18
C GLY A 217 16.32 -18.60 -4.78
N MET A 218 15.09 -18.10 -4.63
CA MET A 218 14.37 -18.17 -3.36
C MET A 218 13.97 -19.63 -3.06
N GLU A 219 14.45 -20.16 -1.95
CA GLU A 219 14.10 -21.52 -1.53
C GLU A 219 12.77 -21.52 -0.80
N ASN A 220 11.84 -22.32 -1.30
CA ASN A 220 10.57 -22.63 -0.66
C ASN A 220 10.56 -24.08 -0.24
N SER A 221 10.44 -24.33 1.06
CA SER A 221 10.39 -25.69 1.60
C SER A 221 9.36 -25.80 2.72
N ARG A 222 8.72 -26.95 2.78
CA ARG A 222 7.84 -27.32 3.87
C ARG A 222 8.37 -28.58 4.51
N PHE A 223 8.62 -28.49 5.80
CA PHE A 223 9.09 -29.62 6.59
C PHE A 223 7.91 -30.50 7.02
N GLY A 224 8.11 -31.80 6.93
CA GLY A 224 7.26 -32.84 7.51
C GLY A 224 7.79 -33.30 8.87
N VAL A 225 7.79 -34.61 9.05
CA VAL A 225 8.29 -35.22 10.28
C VAL A 225 9.82 -35.25 10.26
N TYR A 226 10.44 -34.96 11.41
CA TYR A 226 11.89 -35.05 11.56
C TYR A 226 12.34 -36.51 11.66
N ASN A 227 13.32 -36.91 10.86
CA ASN A 227 13.93 -38.25 10.91
C ASN A 227 15.06 -38.30 11.95
N LYS A 228 14.73 -38.82 13.13
CA LYS A 228 15.70 -38.89 14.23
C LYS A 228 16.87 -39.85 13.96
N VAL A 229 16.70 -40.84 13.07
CA VAL A 229 17.74 -41.83 12.76
C VAL A 229 18.82 -41.25 11.87
N LYS A 230 18.44 -40.44 10.89
CA LYS A 230 19.34 -39.80 9.96
C LYS A 230 19.74 -38.37 10.38
N ASP A 231 19.16 -37.86 11.45
CA ASP A 231 19.35 -36.48 11.94
C ASP A 231 19.07 -35.41 10.88
N GLU A 232 18.03 -35.62 10.05
CA GLU A 232 17.66 -34.74 8.95
C GLU A 232 16.13 -34.51 8.90
N PRO A 233 15.68 -33.31 8.43
CA PRO A 233 14.27 -33.05 8.20
C PRO A 233 13.80 -33.81 6.95
N ILE A 234 12.61 -34.37 7.01
CA ILE A 234 11.92 -34.88 5.81
C ILE A 234 11.12 -33.72 5.22
N TYR A 235 11.45 -33.36 3.99
CA TYR A 235 10.69 -32.34 3.27
C TYR A 235 9.40 -32.91 2.70
N GLN A 236 8.28 -32.21 2.88
CA GLN A 236 7.06 -32.47 2.10
C GLN A 236 7.24 -31.97 0.66
N TYR A 237 7.87 -30.81 0.53
CA TYR A 237 8.37 -30.27 -0.74
C TYR A 237 9.55 -29.34 -0.49
N LYS A 238 10.38 -29.21 -1.51
CA LYS A 238 11.47 -28.26 -1.59
C LYS A 238 11.66 -27.86 -3.05
N TYR A 239 11.52 -26.56 -3.35
CA TYR A 239 11.74 -26.03 -4.68
C TYR A 239 12.38 -24.64 -4.61
N THR A 240 12.99 -24.25 -5.72
CA THR A 240 13.66 -22.96 -5.87
C THR A 240 12.87 -22.09 -6.83
N ASP A 241 12.47 -20.91 -6.38
CA ASP A 241 11.65 -19.97 -7.11
C ASP A 241 12.46 -18.75 -7.58
N ASN A 242 12.02 -18.18 -8.71
CA ASN A 242 12.41 -16.87 -9.14
C ASN A 242 11.18 -15.98 -9.19
N GLN A 243 11.09 -15.01 -8.29
CA GLN A 243 9.97 -14.12 -8.21
C GLN A 243 10.31 -12.73 -8.72
N TYR A 244 9.44 -12.18 -9.56
CA TYR A 244 9.54 -10.84 -10.13
C TYR A 244 8.27 -10.08 -9.80
N THR A 245 8.41 -8.96 -9.10
CA THR A 245 7.26 -8.16 -8.65
C THR A 245 7.41 -6.73 -9.14
N ARG A 246 6.36 -6.17 -9.69
CA ARG A 246 6.25 -4.76 -10.03
C ARG A 246 5.04 -4.17 -9.34
N ASN A 247 5.26 -3.07 -8.61
CA ASN A 247 4.21 -2.36 -7.90
C ASN A 247 4.10 -0.95 -8.45
N ALA A 248 2.87 -0.52 -8.74
CA ALA A 248 2.52 0.86 -9.05
C ALA A 248 1.57 1.36 -7.97
N ARG A 249 1.80 2.58 -7.47
CA ARG A 249 0.96 3.23 -6.47
C ARG A 249 0.66 4.65 -6.91
N LEU A 250 -0.60 5.02 -6.82
CA LEU A 250 -1.08 6.37 -7.02
C LEU A 250 -1.88 6.77 -5.79
N GLY A 251 -1.47 7.83 -5.12
CA GLY A 251 -2.17 8.40 -3.97
C GLY A 251 -2.52 9.85 -4.23
N ALA A 252 -3.74 10.25 -3.87
CA ALA A 252 -4.18 11.64 -3.90
C ALA A 252 -4.85 12.00 -2.59
N MET A 253 -4.65 13.21 -2.14
CA MET A 253 -5.32 13.78 -0.97
C MET A 253 -5.79 15.19 -1.30
N LEU A 254 -7.00 15.53 -0.86
CA LEU A 254 -7.53 16.88 -0.93
C LEU A 254 -8.30 17.19 0.35
N ASN A 255 -7.82 18.14 1.12
CA ASN A 255 -8.43 18.58 2.37
C ASN A 255 -8.81 20.05 2.26
N LEU A 256 -10.03 20.36 2.67
CA LEU A 256 -10.56 21.71 2.81
C LEU A 256 -10.88 21.94 4.28
N ALA A 257 -10.36 23.00 4.86
CA ALA A 257 -10.61 23.40 6.23
C ALA A 257 -11.11 24.87 6.26
N PHE A 258 -12.30 25.06 6.76
CA PHE A 258 -12.84 26.40 7.03
C PHE A 258 -12.87 26.65 8.53
N THR A 259 -12.28 27.75 8.97
CA THR A 259 -12.30 28.19 10.35
C THR A 259 -12.95 29.57 10.39
N GLY A 260 -14.04 29.69 11.12
CA GLY A 260 -14.68 30.97 11.45
C GLY A 260 -14.57 31.25 12.94
N SER A 261 -15.10 32.39 13.41
CA SER A 261 -15.04 32.79 14.82
C SER A 261 -15.62 31.78 15.80
N LYS A 262 -16.68 31.07 15.40
CA LYS A 262 -17.40 30.08 16.26
C LYS A 262 -17.54 28.70 15.65
N SER A 263 -17.07 28.48 14.41
CA SER A 263 -17.32 27.26 13.66
C SER A 263 -16.07 26.80 12.92
N ARG A 264 -15.88 25.47 12.86
CA ARG A 264 -14.84 24.85 12.05
C ARG A 264 -15.44 23.73 11.24
N PHE A 265 -15.18 23.72 9.94
CA PHE A 265 -15.60 22.69 9.01
C PHE A 265 -14.40 22.08 8.34
N TYR A 266 -14.41 20.75 8.24
CA TYR A 266 -13.35 20.00 7.56
C TYR A 266 -14.00 19.08 6.55
N PHE A 267 -13.44 19.10 5.34
CA PHE A 267 -13.75 18.12 4.30
C PHE A 267 -12.43 17.46 3.87
N ARG A 268 -12.32 16.15 4.11
CA ARG A 268 -11.07 15.41 3.93
C ARG A 268 -11.30 14.24 3.00
N ASN A 269 -10.47 14.15 1.97
CA ASN A 269 -10.52 13.06 1.01
C ASN A 269 -9.14 12.47 0.82
N ILE A 270 -9.08 11.15 0.81
CA ILE A 270 -7.90 10.36 0.50
C ILE A 270 -8.29 9.31 -0.53
N PHE A 271 -7.54 9.26 -1.60
CA PHE A 271 -7.65 8.26 -2.65
C PHE A 271 -6.31 7.52 -2.77
N ASN A 272 -6.36 6.20 -2.82
CA ASN A 272 -5.19 5.36 -3.05
C ASN A 272 -5.54 4.25 -4.02
N GLN A 273 -4.67 4.06 -5.02
CA GLN A 273 -4.72 2.98 -5.98
C GLN A 273 -3.40 2.22 -5.94
N LEU A 274 -3.51 0.90 -5.75
CA LEU A 274 -2.37 -0.01 -5.76
C LEU A 274 -2.55 -1.02 -6.87
N GLY A 275 -1.52 -1.19 -7.68
CA GLY A 275 -1.42 -2.25 -8.66
C GLY A 275 -0.17 -3.08 -8.38
N SER A 276 -0.32 -4.39 -8.30
CA SER A 276 0.79 -5.31 -8.14
C SER A 276 0.74 -6.38 -9.22
N ASN A 277 1.87 -6.59 -9.88
CA ASN A 277 2.05 -7.69 -10.82
C ASN A 277 3.20 -8.56 -10.34
N ARG A 278 2.90 -9.84 -10.08
CA ARG A 278 3.89 -10.83 -9.64
C ARG A 278 3.97 -11.94 -10.68
N TYR A 279 5.18 -12.26 -11.07
CA TYR A 279 5.52 -13.42 -11.87
C TYR A 279 6.44 -14.33 -11.04
N THR A 280 6.12 -15.59 -10.94
CA THR A 280 6.90 -16.62 -10.22
C THR A 280 7.20 -17.77 -11.15
#